data_0e29dd98c6bd6bee27a05af85125a00e
#
_entry.id   0e29dd98c6bd6bee27a05af85125a00e
#
_cell.length_a   1.000
_cell.length_b   1.000
_cell.length_c   1.000
_cell.angle_alpha   90.00
_cell.angle_beta   90.00
_cell.angle_gamma   90.00
#
_symmetry.space_group_name_H-M   'P 1'
#
loop_
_entity.id
_entity.type
_entity.pdbx_description
1 polymer ?
#
loop_
_entity_poly.entity_id
_entity_poly.type
_entity_poly.pdbx_seq_one_letter_code
_entity_poly.pdbx_strand_id
1 'polypeptide(L)'
;GNASLQQYYTNNLRLPDQEVRHSLFQPRLPIYTKVRDSVPTLFGEHGQASDCLIADGCHIFGKANHSVIFREVDLDEDTEVESSVLMQGSKVGARSKLRYVILDKNVTVKPDTKLQGTPEHPLYISKGVTV
;
A
#
# COMPACT_ATOMS: atom_id res chain seq x y z
N GLY A 1 10.94 -2.08 17.95
CA GLY A 1 11.20 -3.49 18.01
C GLY A 1 10.24 -4.26 17.15
N ASN A 2 10.41 -5.54 17.07
CA ASN A 2 9.59 -6.35 16.22
C ASN A 2 8.11 -6.32 16.63
N ALA A 3 7.87 -6.23 17.91
CA ALA A 3 6.50 -6.19 18.37
C ALA A 3 5.82 -4.92 17.88
N SER A 4 6.55 -3.83 17.81
CA SER A 4 5.98 -2.58 17.35
C SER A 4 5.64 -2.65 15.87
N LEU A 5 6.49 -3.27 15.07
CA LEU A 5 6.22 -3.38 13.65
C LEU A 5 5.03 -4.27 13.42
N GLN A 6 4.95 -5.37 14.13
CA GLN A 6 3.84 -6.28 13.96
C GLN A 6 2.53 -5.62 14.39
N GLN A 7 2.55 -4.86 15.45
CA GLN A 7 1.37 -4.19 15.93
C GLN A 7 0.94 -3.11 14.94
N TYR A 8 1.90 -2.36 14.38
CA TYR A 8 1.60 -1.34 13.41
C TYR A 8 0.96 -1.96 12.18
N TYR A 9 1.52 -3.05 11.71
CA TYR A 9 1.02 -3.75 10.54
C TYR A 9 -0.42 -4.21 10.78
N THR A 10 -0.67 -4.86 11.90
CA THR A 10 -2.00 -5.34 12.22
C THR A 10 -3.01 -4.21 12.34
N ASN A 11 -2.64 -3.13 13.00
CA ASN A 11 -3.55 -2.02 13.18
C ASN A 11 -3.89 -1.34 11.85
N ASN A 12 -2.91 -1.18 11.00
CA ASN A 12 -3.16 -0.55 9.71
C ASN A 12 -4.06 -1.43 8.84
N LEU A 13 -3.87 -2.73 8.87
CA LEU A 13 -4.68 -3.61 8.05
C LEU A 13 -6.10 -3.75 8.58
N ARG A 14 -6.35 -3.38 9.80
CA ARG A 14 -7.70 -3.45 10.33
C ARG A 14 -8.53 -2.23 9.93
N LEU A 15 -7.88 -1.14 9.58
CA LEU A 15 -8.61 0.05 9.22
C LEU A 15 -9.59 -0.16 8.06
N PRO A 16 -9.22 -0.84 7.00
CA PRO A 16 -10.11 -0.97 5.86
C PRO A 16 -11.47 -1.54 6.20
N ASP A 17 -11.53 -2.42 7.17
CA ASP A 17 -12.78 -3.06 7.49
C ASP A 17 -13.78 -2.13 8.15
N GLN A 18 -13.33 -1.12 8.81
CA GLN A 18 -14.23 -0.24 9.52
C GLN A 18 -14.07 1.22 9.17
N GLU A 19 -12.87 1.71 9.33
CA GLU A 19 -12.65 3.12 9.13
C GLU A 19 -12.78 3.57 7.69
N VAL A 20 -12.18 2.87 6.79
CA VAL A 20 -12.22 3.28 5.40
C VAL A 20 -13.63 3.26 4.87
N ARG A 21 -14.34 2.18 5.12
CA ARG A 21 -15.69 2.08 4.60
C ARG A 21 -16.54 3.20 5.15
N HIS A 22 -16.39 3.48 6.42
CA HIS A 22 -17.14 4.53 7.04
C HIS A 22 -16.78 5.90 6.44
N SER A 23 -15.51 6.14 6.25
CA SER A 23 -15.07 7.40 5.71
C SER A 23 -15.56 7.63 4.30
N LEU A 24 -15.64 6.61 3.51
CA LEU A 24 -16.08 6.77 2.15
C LEU A 24 -17.49 7.29 2.05
N PHE A 25 -18.31 7.01 3.04
CA PHE A 25 -19.68 7.48 2.98
C PHE A 25 -19.87 8.75 3.78
N GLN A 26 -18.83 9.32 4.25
CA GLN A 26 -18.96 10.52 5.00
C GLN A 26 -18.67 11.63 4.10
N PRO A 27 -19.59 12.11 3.43
CA PRO A 27 -19.46 13.15 2.48
C PRO A 27 -18.72 14.32 2.99
N ARG A 28 -18.79 14.58 4.09
CA ARG A 28 -18.31 15.72 4.60
C ARG A 28 -16.99 15.92 4.35
N LEU A 29 -16.51 15.14 4.14
CA LEU A 29 -15.31 15.32 3.82
C LEU A 29 -14.98 16.60 3.37
N PRO A 30 -15.56 17.49 3.80
CA PRO A 30 -15.35 18.83 3.45
C PRO A 30 -13.92 19.05 3.83
N ILE A 31 -13.52 18.31 4.69
CA ILE A 31 -12.25 18.44 5.14
C ILE A 31 -11.39 18.21 4.08
N TYR A 32 -11.85 17.67 3.19
CA TYR A 32 -11.02 17.33 2.22
C TYR A 32 -10.91 18.32 1.24
N THR A 33 -11.43 19.33 1.51
CA THR A 33 -11.29 20.39 0.59
C THR A 33 -9.82 20.59 0.48
N LYS A 34 -9.07 20.25 1.41
CA LYS A 34 -7.73 20.52 1.29
C LYS A 34 -7.19 19.58 0.37
N VAL A 35 -7.83 18.67 0.05
CA VAL A 35 -7.44 17.69 -0.78
C VAL A 35 -7.26 18.29 -2.13
N ARG A 36 -7.69 19.48 -2.34
CA ARG A 36 -7.58 20.12 -3.60
C ARG A 36 -6.15 20.03 -4.07
N ASP A 37 -5.20 19.80 -3.22
CA ASP A 37 -3.83 19.74 -3.63
C ASP A 37 -3.42 18.28 -3.86
N SER A 38 -4.30 17.35 -3.69
CA SER A 38 -3.93 15.97 -3.85
C SER A 38 -4.17 15.51 -5.28
N VAL A 39 -3.45 14.51 -5.70
CA VAL A 39 -3.57 13.94 -7.02
C VAL A 39 -4.34 12.64 -6.89
N PRO A 40 -5.35 12.43 -7.70
CA PRO A 40 -6.15 11.21 -7.57
C PRO A 40 -5.32 9.97 -7.84
N THR A 41 -5.73 8.86 -7.25
CA THR A 41 -5.11 7.59 -7.51
C THR A 41 -5.68 7.05 -8.81
N LEU A 42 -4.80 6.55 -9.66
CA LEU A 42 -5.20 6.02 -10.95
C LEU A 42 -5.03 4.51 -10.99
N PHE A 43 -6.00 3.84 -11.57
CA PHE A 43 -5.90 2.39 -11.73
C PHE A 43 -5.69 2.11 -13.22
N GLY A 44 -4.72 1.29 -13.52
CA GLY A 44 -4.48 0.88 -14.91
C GLY A 44 -5.52 -0.12 -15.36
N GLU A 45 -5.44 -0.53 -16.60
CA GLU A 45 -6.41 -1.43 -17.18
C GLU A 45 -6.59 -2.72 -16.39
N HIS A 46 -5.53 -3.27 -15.87
CA HIS A 46 -5.60 -4.47 -15.08
C HIS A 46 -5.39 -4.22 -13.60
N GLY A 47 -5.43 -2.98 -13.18
CA GLY A 47 -5.23 -2.64 -11.78
C GLY A 47 -6.44 -2.98 -10.95
N GLN A 48 -6.23 -3.59 -9.81
CA GLN A 48 -7.32 -3.98 -8.92
C GLN A 48 -6.90 -3.81 -7.47
N ALA A 49 -7.83 -3.48 -6.64
CA ALA A 49 -7.56 -3.41 -5.21
C ALA A 49 -8.77 -3.95 -4.48
N SER A 50 -8.54 -4.78 -3.48
CA SER A 50 -9.60 -5.39 -2.71
C SER A 50 -9.22 -5.29 -1.23
N ASP A 51 -10.13 -4.80 -0.43
CA ASP A 51 -9.91 -4.69 1.02
C ASP A 51 -8.63 -3.89 1.31
N CYS A 52 -8.47 -2.75 0.65
CA CYS A 52 -7.27 -1.94 0.80
C CYS A 52 -7.62 -0.52 1.22
N LEU A 53 -6.68 0.10 1.91
CA LEU A 53 -6.76 1.51 2.21
C LEU A 53 -5.70 2.13 1.29
N ILE A 54 -6.11 2.97 0.35
CA ILE A 54 -5.20 3.56 -0.62
C ILE A 54 -5.30 5.08 -0.56
N ALA A 55 -4.17 5.72 -0.37
CA ALA A 55 -4.13 7.17 -0.31
C ALA A 55 -4.01 7.78 -1.70
N ASP A 56 -3.80 9.09 -1.76
CA ASP A 56 -3.78 9.82 -3.01
C ASP A 56 -2.54 9.60 -3.84
N GLY A 57 -2.66 9.86 -5.12
CA GLY A 57 -1.49 9.93 -5.99
C GLY A 57 -0.84 8.62 -6.34
N CYS A 58 -1.54 7.52 -6.11
CA CYS A 58 -0.97 6.21 -6.42
C CYS A 58 -1.27 5.82 -7.86
N HIS A 59 -0.44 4.96 -8.42
CA HIS A 59 -0.67 4.39 -9.74
C HIS A 59 -0.74 2.89 -9.55
N ILE A 60 -1.93 2.33 -9.68
CA ILE A 60 -2.16 0.92 -9.39
C ILE A 60 -2.41 0.18 -10.69
N PHE A 61 -1.37 -0.41 -11.25
CA PHE A 61 -1.51 -1.19 -12.47
C PHE A 61 -1.49 -2.69 -12.19
N GLY A 62 -1.18 -3.07 -10.96
CA GLY A 62 -1.19 -4.46 -10.56
C GLY A 62 -2.33 -4.72 -9.60
N LYS A 63 -2.21 -5.76 -8.80
CA LYS A 63 -3.26 -6.16 -7.87
C LYS A 63 -2.81 -5.97 -6.44
N ALA A 64 -3.69 -5.43 -5.62
CA ALA A 64 -3.41 -5.28 -4.20
C ALA A 64 -4.57 -5.85 -3.42
N ASN A 65 -4.29 -6.54 -2.33
CA ASN A 65 -5.31 -7.16 -1.52
C ASN A 65 -4.94 -7.03 -0.04
N HIS A 66 -5.90 -6.65 0.76
CA HIS A 66 -5.75 -6.57 2.21
C HIS A 66 -4.48 -5.83 2.60
N SER A 67 -4.27 -4.66 2.03
CA SER A 67 -3.03 -3.90 2.21
C SER A 67 -3.32 -2.43 2.47
N VAL A 68 -2.33 -1.75 3.04
CA VAL A 68 -2.42 -0.33 3.27
C VAL A 68 -1.37 0.32 2.38
N ILE A 69 -1.81 1.23 1.51
CA ILE A 69 -0.95 1.85 0.53
C ILE A 69 -1.00 3.35 0.75
N PHE A 70 0.14 3.92 1.08
CA PHE A 70 0.25 5.33 1.37
C PHE A 70 0.38 6.12 0.07
N ARG A 71 0.58 7.42 0.20
CA ARG A 71 0.57 8.30 -0.97
C ARG A 71 1.69 8.02 -1.94
N GLU A 72 1.41 8.29 -3.20
CA GLU A 72 2.43 8.23 -4.25
C GLU A 72 3.14 6.89 -4.39
N VAL A 73 2.41 5.82 -4.23
CA VAL A 73 2.94 4.49 -4.42
C VAL A 73 2.59 4.02 -5.82
N ASP A 74 3.55 3.41 -6.50
CA ASP A 74 3.32 2.88 -7.83
C ASP A 74 3.42 1.36 -7.80
N LEU A 75 2.39 0.69 -8.28
CA LEU A 75 2.41 -0.75 -8.48
C LEU A 75 2.36 -0.97 -9.97
N ASP A 76 3.44 -1.47 -10.54
CA ASP A 76 3.53 -1.67 -11.97
C ASP A 76 2.67 -2.88 -12.40
N GLU A 77 2.64 -3.17 -13.68
CA GLU A 77 1.77 -4.22 -14.20
C GLU A 77 2.14 -5.60 -13.68
N ASP A 78 1.14 -6.41 -13.49
CA ASP A 78 1.29 -7.78 -13.02
C ASP A 78 1.95 -7.91 -11.66
N THR A 79 1.93 -6.84 -10.86
CA THR A 79 2.39 -6.96 -9.47
C THR A 79 1.26 -7.56 -8.63
N GLU A 80 1.63 -8.22 -7.57
CA GLU A 80 0.67 -8.76 -6.61
C GLU A 80 1.14 -8.38 -5.23
N VAL A 81 0.33 -7.62 -4.52
CA VAL A 81 0.67 -7.16 -3.18
C VAL A 81 -0.42 -7.66 -2.25
N GLU A 82 -0.05 -8.39 -1.24
CA GLU A 82 -1.02 -8.96 -0.32
C GLU A 82 -0.59 -8.76 1.12
N SER A 83 -1.51 -8.38 1.95
CA SER A 83 -1.29 -8.24 3.39
C SER A 83 -0.03 -7.45 3.70
N SER A 84 0.15 -6.33 3.02
CA SER A 84 1.38 -5.55 3.11
C SER A 84 1.07 -4.08 3.41
N VAL A 85 2.10 -3.36 3.82
CA VAL A 85 2.01 -1.92 4.06
C VAL A 85 3.08 -1.28 3.20
N LEU A 86 2.67 -0.39 2.30
CA LEU A 86 3.61 0.29 1.41
C LEU A 86 3.58 1.77 1.74
N MET A 87 4.69 2.30 2.22
CA MET A 87 4.72 3.68 2.65
C MET A 87 4.98 4.63 1.49
N GLN A 88 4.87 5.90 1.76
CA GLN A 88 4.87 6.93 0.74
C GLN A 88 6.04 6.82 -0.22
N GLY A 89 5.76 6.95 -1.49
CA GLY A 89 6.79 6.99 -2.51
C GLY A 89 7.39 5.66 -2.91
N SER A 90 6.86 4.55 -2.37
CA SER A 90 7.39 3.24 -2.72
C SER A 90 6.99 2.86 -4.13
N LYS A 91 7.85 2.14 -4.82
CA LYS A 91 7.60 1.72 -6.19
C LYS A 91 7.86 0.24 -6.34
N VAL A 92 6.90 -0.47 -6.89
CA VAL A 92 7.02 -1.91 -7.05
C VAL A 92 7.07 -2.24 -8.53
N GLY A 93 8.16 -2.82 -8.97
CA GLY A 93 8.38 -3.11 -10.38
C GLY A 93 7.49 -4.22 -10.89
N ALA A 94 7.34 -4.30 -12.20
CA ALA A 94 6.42 -5.24 -12.85
C ALA A 94 6.68 -6.68 -12.44
N ARG A 95 5.65 -7.45 -12.35
CA ARG A 95 5.69 -8.88 -12.07
C ARG A 95 6.28 -9.24 -10.72
N SER A 96 6.38 -8.27 -9.80
CA SER A 96 6.87 -8.54 -8.45
C SER A 96 5.73 -8.99 -7.56
N LYS A 97 6.04 -9.74 -6.53
CA LYS A 97 5.04 -10.24 -5.60
C LYS A 97 5.48 -9.97 -4.18
N LEU A 98 4.59 -9.34 -3.41
CA LEU A 98 4.87 -8.99 -2.03
C LEU A 98 3.79 -9.58 -1.15
N ARG A 99 4.20 -10.21 -0.05
CA ARG A 99 3.24 -10.79 0.88
C ARG A 99 3.78 -10.64 2.29
N TYR A 100 3.02 -10.02 3.15
CA TYR A 100 3.42 -9.73 4.52
C TYR A 100 4.73 -8.92 4.51
N VAL A 101 4.72 -7.83 3.74
CA VAL A 101 5.90 -6.98 3.58
C VAL A 101 5.57 -5.56 3.99
N ILE A 102 6.51 -4.89 4.63
CA ILE A 102 6.37 -3.48 4.95
C ILE A 102 7.49 -2.76 4.22
N LEU A 103 7.12 -1.91 3.26
CA LEU A 103 8.09 -1.09 2.56
C LEU A 103 8.05 0.30 3.18
N ASP A 104 9.19 0.74 3.68
CA ASP A 104 9.28 2.08 4.24
C ASP A 104 9.29 3.08 3.08
N LYS A 105 9.41 4.37 3.38
CA LYS A 105 9.29 5.41 2.37
C LYS A 105 10.33 5.27 1.29
N ASN A 106 9.91 5.54 0.08
CA ASN A 106 10.80 5.60 -1.09
C ASN A 106 11.61 4.32 -1.33
N VAL A 107 11.03 3.19 -0.99
CA VAL A 107 11.65 1.91 -1.28
C VAL A 107 11.32 1.55 -2.74
N THR A 108 12.29 1.01 -3.44
CA THR A 108 12.09 0.57 -4.81
C THR A 108 12.26 -0.95 -4.87
N VAL A 109 11.27 -1.64 -5.44
CA VAL A 109 11.34 -3.07 -5.65
C VAL A 109 11.52 -3.28 -7.14
N LYS A 110 12.59 -3.94 -7.54
CA LYS A 110 12.87 -4.15 -8.94
C LYS A 110 11.86 -5.11 -9.56
N PRO A 111 11.70 -5.12 -10.87
CA PRO A 111 10.78 -6.05 -11.50
C PRO A 111 11.16 -7.50 -11.19
N ASP A 112 10.20 -8.36 -11.23
CA ASP A 112 10.38 -9.80 -11.05
C ASP A 112 10.96 -10.17 -9.68
N THR A 113 10.67 -9.39 -8.67
CA THR A 113 11.16 -9.63 -7.31
C THR A 113 10.05 -10.24 -6.47
N LYS A 114 10.39 -11.21 -5.64
CA LYS A 114 9.42 -11.79 -4.73
C LYS A 114 9.89 -11.55 -3.31
N LEU A 115 9.04 -10.96 -2.50
CA LEU A 115 9.35 -10.68 -1.11
C LEU A 115 8.22 -11.26 -0.27
N GLN A 116 8.57 -11.98 0.75
CA GLN A 116 7.56 -12.61 1.59
C GLN A 116 8.00 -12.68 3.04
N GLY A 117 7.16 -12.15 3.91
CA GLY A 117 7.33 -12.31 5.35
C GLY A 117 6.28 -13.27 5.86
N THR A 118 5.94 -13.16 7.14
CA THR A 118 4.87 -13.95 7.72
C THR A 118 4.03 -13.02 8.59
N PRO A 119 2.84 -13.43 8.99
CA PRO A 119 2.03 -12.57 9.83
C PRO A 119 2.71 -12.23 11.16
N GLU A 120 3.49 -13.14 11.70
CA GLU A 120 4.18 -12.91 12.95
C GLU A 120 5.45 -12.09 12.76
N HIS A 121 6.06 -12.18 11.58
CA HIS A 121 7.30 -11.48 11.30
C HIS A 121 7.25 -10.90 9.90
N PRO A 122 6.57 -9.78 9.70
CA PRO A 122 6.53 -9.16 8.39
C PRO A 122 7.94 -8.77 7.94
N LEU A 123 8.17 -8.84 6.64
CA LEU A 123 9.47 -8.47 6.11
C LEU A 123 9.53 -6.96 5.97
N TYR A 124 10.47 -6.33 6.64
CA TYR A 124 10.57 -4.87 6.61
C TYR A 124 11.74 -4.44 5.74
N ILE A 125 11.47 -3.54 4.82
CA ILE A 125 12.52 -3.00 3.95
C ILE A 125 12.71 -1.53 4.32
N SER A 126 13.93 -1.16 4.64
CA SER A 126 14.23 0.17 5.15
C SER A 126 14.07 1.26 4.12
N LYS A 127 13.83 2.48 4.61
CA LYS A 127 13.60 3.64 3.79
C LYS A 127 14.69 3.81 2.75
N GLY A 128 14.30 4.08 1.53
CA GLY A 128 15.21 4.38 0.44
C GLY A 128 15.96 3.21 -0.15
N VAL A 129 15.71 2.01 0.34
CA VAL A 129 16.44 0.84 -0.14
C VAL A 129 15.84 0.36 -1.47
N THR A 130 16.69 -0.16 -2.33
CA THR A 130 16.26 -0.78 -3.57
C THR A 130 16.54 -2.28 -3.45
N VAL A 131 15.53 -3.08 -3.68
CA VAL A 131 15.67 -4.54 -3.59
C VAL A 131 15.32 -5.21 -4.90
#